data_3a29d3c21be2925938a4080169117774
#
_entry.id   3a29d3c21be2925938a4080169117774
#
_cell.length_a   1.000
_cell.length_b   1.000
_cell.length_c   1.000
_cell.angle_alpha   90.00
_cell.angle_beta   90.00
_cell.angle_gamma   90.00
#
_symmetry.space_group_name_H-M   'P 1'
#
loop_
_entity.id
_entity.type
_entity.pdbx_description
1 polymer ?
#
loop_
_entity_poly.entity_id
_entity_poly.type
_entity_poly.pdbx_seq_one_letter_code
_entity_poly.pdbx_strand_id
1 'polypeptide(L)'
;MEELNRKTIDRAVLVGLNADCFTKEETATETTLDELEALLNTAGGECAGKVLQNKHTPDPRSFIGEGKAEEVRLLVLETGANMVIFDNDLSPSQQRVLTELLGVQVLDRCGLILDIFAQRAKTKEGRLQVELAQYRYLLPRLIGMWSHLERQGGTSGKGPIGSKGPGETQLETDRRLINKKIDKIRADLEEVRRVRATQRQQRQKNEIPVVAIVGYTNAGKSTLLNQLTGAAIPANNRLFDTLDTTSRLLTVSDTMDVVVSDTVGFIRKLPHQLVEAFKATLEELEYADLLLHVIDVS
;
A
#
# COMPACT_ATOMS: atom_id res chain seq x y z
N MET A 1 19.83 -26.14 -17.31
CA MET A 1 19.49 -24.71 -17.39
C MET A 1 17.99 -24.45 -17.20
N GLU A 2 17.29 -25.27 -16.42
CA GLU A 2 15.85 -25.17 -16.15
C GLU A 2 15.48 -24.83 -14.68
N GLU A 3 16.49 -24.60 -13.81
CA GLU A 3 16.22 -24.35 -12.37
C GLU A 3 16.17 -22.88 -11.96
N LEU A 4 16.30 -21.93 -12.88
CA LEU A 4 16.42 -20.49 -12.57
C LEU A 4 15.10 -19.71 -12.59
N ASN A 5 13.93 -20.36 -12.68
CA ASN A 5 12.65 -19.66 -12.78
C ASN A 5 11.53 -20.18 -11.84
N ARG A 6 11.89 -20.82 -10.73
CA ARG A 6 10.92 -20.97 -9.64
C ARG A 6 10.83 -19.61 -8.95
N LYS A 7 9.77 -18.84 -9.24
CA LYS A 7 9.34 -17.75 -8.33
C LYS A 7 9.22 -18.38 -6.95
N THR A 8 10.17 -18.11 -6.08
CA THR A 8 10.03 -18.45 -4.65
C THR A 8 8.82 -17.69 -4.15
N ILE A 9 7.79 -18.42 -3.73
CA ILE A 9 6.60 -17.82 -3.12
C ILE A 9 7.07 -17.21 -1.81
N ASP A 10 6.77 -15.93 -1.61
CA ASP A 10 7.10 -15.25 -0.37
C ASP A 10 6.22 -15.80 0.76
N ARG A 11 6.87 -16.30 1.81
CA ARG A 11 6.22 -16.84 3.01
C ARG A 11 6.41 -15.88 4.16
N ALA A 12 5.32 -15.39 4.73
CA ALA A 12 5.34 -14.36 5.74
C ALA A 12 4.74 -14.81 7.08
N VAL A 13 5.39 -14.41 8.17
CA VAL A 13 4.77 -14.40 9.50
C VAL A 13 4.07 -13.04 9.68
N LEU A 14 2.79 -13.07 10.06
CA LEU A 14 1.98 -11.88 10.30
C LEU A 14 2.00 -11.51 11.78
N VAL A 15 2.29 -10.27 12.09
CA VAL A 15 2.43 -9.78 13.47
C VAL A 15 1.52 -8.58 13.70
N GLY A 16 0.79 -8.62 14.80
CA GLY A 16 -0.05 -7.52 15.26
C GLY A 16 0.24 -7.12 16.69
N LEU A 17 0.16 -5.82 16.99
CA LEU A 17 0.21 -5.29 18.34
C LEU A 17 -1.12 -4.61 18.68
N ASN A 18 -1.69 -5.00 19.83
CA ASN A 18 -2.77 -4.30 20.48
C ASN A 18 -2.18 -3.56 21.69
N ALA A 19 -2.36 -2.23 21.77
CA ALA A 19 -1.88 -1.43 22.86
C ALA A 19 -2.97 -0.51 23.40
N ASP A 20 -2.98 -0.27 24.72
CA ASP A 20 -4.00 0.55 25.37
C ASP A 20 -4.00 2.01 24.90
N CYS A 21 -2.86 2.49 24.38
CA CYS A 21 -2.71 3.84 23.83
C CYS A 21 -3.20 3.97 22.38
N PHE A 22 -3.56 2.87 21.72
CA PHE A 22 -4.03 2.88 20.34
C PHE A 22 -5.50 3.25 20.24
N THR A 23 -5.84 3.95 19.17
CA THR A 23 -7.24 4.10 18.78
C THR A 23 -7.80 2.76 18.29
N LYS A 24 -9.12 2.65 18.22
CA LYS A 24 -9.78 1.45 17.70
C LYS A 24 -9.30 1.08 16.29
N GLU A 25 -8.92 2.08 15.51
CA GLU A 25 -8.44 1.91 14.14
C GLU A 25 -6.98 1.42 14.09
N GLU A 26 -6.14 1.78 15.05
CA GLU A 26 -4.73 1.38 15.13
C GLU A 26 -4.54 -0.01 15.74
N THR A 27 -5.51 -0.46 16.55
CA THR A 27 -5.44 -1.73 17.27
C THR A 27 -5.41 -2.91 16.33
N ALA A 28 -4.43 -3.82 16.51
CA ALA A 28 -4.43 -5.12 15.83
C ALA A 28 -5.33 -6.11 16.56
N THR A 29 -6.09 -6.87 15.81
CA THR A 29 -6.98 -7.93 16.28
C THR A 29 -6.82 -9.17 15.40
N GLU A 30 -7.40 -10.30 15.79
CA GLU A 30 -7.44 -11.48 14.93
C GLU A 30 -8.09 -11.16 13.58
N THR A 31 -9.20 -10.43 13.58
CA THR A 31 -9.89 -10.01 12.35
C THR A 31 -9.01 -9.15 11.45
N THR A 32 -8.18 -8.25 12.00
CA THR A 32 -7.27 -7.42 11.19
C THR A 32 -6.10 -8.23 10.65
N LEU A 33 -5.65 -9.27 11.39
CA LEU A 33 -4.64 -10.22 10.91
C LEU A 33 -5.20 -11.14 9.82
N ASP A 34 -6.48 -11.53 9.87
CA ASP A 34 -7.15 -12.27 8.80
C ASP A 34 -7.25 -11.43 7.51
N GLU A 35 -7.55 -10.15 7.66
CA GLU A 35 -7.54 -9.21 6.54
C GLU A 35 -6.12 -9.01 5.98
N LEU A 36 -5.09 -8.95 6.85
CA LEU A 36 -3.69 -8.86 6.44
C LEU A 36 -3.25 -10.12 5.67
N GLU A 37 -3.71 -11.30 6.08
CA GLU A 37 -3.49 -12.54 5.34
C GLU A 37 -4.14 -12.50 3.95
N ALA A 38 -5.38 -12.00 3.84
CA ALA A 38 -6.05 -11.83 2.55
C ALA A 38 -5.31 -10.83 1.65
N LEU A 39 -4.68 -9.78 2.20
CA LEU A 39 -3.79 -8.87 1.49
C LEU A 39 -2.53 -9.60 1.00
N LEU A 40 -1.87 -10.37 1.87
CA LEU A 40 -0.69 -11.16 1.52
C LEU A 40 -0.99 -12.14 0.37
N ASN A 41 -2.09 -12.87 0.46
CA ASN A 41 -2.55 -13.77 -0.60
C ASN A 41 -2.81 -13.02 -1.91
N THR A 42 -3.34 -11.80 -1.84
CA THR A 42 -3.54 -10.94 -3.02
C THR A 42 -2.23 -10.51 -3.65
N ALA A 43 -1.19 -10.27 -2.85
CA ALA A 43 0.17 -9.98 -3.33
C ALA A 43 0.87 -11.22 -3.91
N GLY A 44 0.35 -12.43 -3.67
CA GLY A 44 0.88 -13.70 -4.14
C GLY A 44 1.80 -14.41 -3.13
N GLY A 45 1.77 -13.98 -1.87
CA GLY A 45 2.49 -14.61 -0.75
C GLY A 45 1.63 -15.61 0.01
N GLU A 46 2.24 -16.35 0.93
CA GLU A 46 1.60 -17.34 1.80
C GLU A 46 1.82 -17.00 3.28
N CYS A 47 0.78 -17.14 4.11
CA CYS A 47 0.87 -16.97 5.55
C CYS A 47 1.52 -18.20 6.19
N ALA A 48 2.64 -17.99 6.87
CA ALA A 48 3.36 -19.03 7.61
C ALA A 48 2.93 -19.13 9.07
N GLY A 49 2.31 -18.07 9.61
CA GLY A 49 1.81 -18.00 10.97
C GLY A 49 1.36 -16.61 11.36
N LYS A 50 0.57 -16.50 12.43
CA LYS A 50 0.05 -15.24 12.97
C LYS A 50 0.45 -15.11 14.43
N VAL A 51 0.89 -13.92 14.79
CA VAL A 51 1.29 -13.59 16.17
C VAL A 51 0.62 -12.28 16.58
N LEU A 52 -0.16 -12.31 17.64
CA LEU A 52 -0.77 -11.14 18.26
C LEU A 52 -0.15 -10.88 19.63
N GLN A 53 0.26 -9.65 19.90
CA GLN A 53 0.72 -9.22 21.20
C GLN A 53 -0.24 -8.19 21.80
N ASN A 54 -0.60 -8.37 23.07
CA ASN A 54 -1.27 -7.36 23.88
C ASN A 54 -0.24 -6.71 24.80
N LYS A 55 -0.15 -5.38 24.83
CA LYS A 55 0.80 -4.62 25.64
C LYS A 55 0.19 -3.26 26.01
N HIS A 56 0.60 -2.67 27.14
CA HIS A 56 0.11 -1.33 27.51
C HIS A 56 0.58 -0.24 26.53
N THR A 57 1.86 -0.30 26.12
CA THR A 57 2.45 0.66 25.19
C THR A 57 3.41 -0.05 24.22
N PRO A 58 3.49 0.38 22.95
CA PRO A 58 4.49 -0.12 22.02
C PRO A 58 5.90 0.12 22.56
N ASP A 59 6.82 -0.77 22.21
CA ASP A 59 8.22 -0.53 22.46
C ASP A 59 8.76 0.57 21.53
N PRO A 60 9.41 1.63 22.04
CA PRO A 60 9.90 2.71 21.18
C PRO A 60 10.93 2.25 20.14
N ARG A 61 11.72 1.22 20.44
CA ARG A 61 12.81 0.73 19.62
C ARG A 61 12.36 -0.39 18.66
N SER A 62 11.70 -1.41 19.19
CA SER A 62 11.36 -2.65 18.46
C SER A 62 9.86 -2.82 18.21
N PHE A 63 9.01 -1.85 18.59
CA PHE A 63 7.56 -1.88 18.48
C PHE A 63 6.89 -2.96 19.35
N ILE A 64 7.32 -4.23 19.23
CA ILE A 64 6.93 -5.37 20.07
C ILE A 64 7.97 -5.59 21.18
N GLY A 65 7.59 -6.32 22.25
CA GLY A 65 8.53 -6.66 23.34
C GLY A 65 9.63 -7.63 22.86
N GLU A 66 10.80 -7.59 23.52
CA GLU A 66 11.95 -8.45 23.16
C GLU A 66 11.60 -9.95 23.17
N GLY A 67 10.88 -10.43 24.19
CA GLY A 67 10.43 -11.82 24.25
C GLY A 67 9.49 -12.21 23.10
N LYS A 68 8.63 -11.28 22.66
CA LYS A 68 7.76 -11.51 21.51
C LYS A 68 8.55 -11.46 20.19
N ALA A 69 9.55 -10.61 20.08
CA ALA A 69 10.44 -10.59 18.93
C ALA A 69 11.20 -11.92 18.78
N GLU A 70 11.65 -12.51 19.91
CA GLU A 70 12.29 -13.83 19.89
C GLU A 70 11.32 -14.95 19.50
N GLU A 71 10.07 -14.91 19.99
CA GLU A 71 9.01 -15.86 19.56
C GLU A 71 8.77 -15.78 18.06
N VAL A 72 8.66 -14.56 17.49
CA VAL A 72 8.52 -14.36 16.05
C VAL A 72 9.74 -14.87 15.28
N ARG A 73 10.96 -14.63 15.80
CA ARG A 73 12.20 -15.11 15.20
C ARG A 73 12.25 -16.65 15.14
N LEU A 74 11.85 -17.32 16.22
CA LEU A 74 11.78 -18.78 16.24
C LEU A 74 10.73 -19.31 15.25
N LEU A 75 9.56 -18.68 15.18
CA LEU A 75 8.52 -19.05 14.22
C LEU A 75 8.97 -18.88 12.77
N VAL A 76 9.72 -17.82 12.47
CA VAL A 76 10.34 -17.60 11.16
C VAL A 76 11.29 -18.75 10.80
N LEU A 77 12.13 -19.17 11.73
CA LEU A 77 13.07 -20.29 11.53
C LEU A 77 12.35 -21.62 11.35
N GLU A 78 11.34 -21.92 12.16
CA GLU A 78 10.57 -23.17 12.12
C GLU A 78 9.77 -23.29 10.81
N THR A 79 9.16 -22.20 10.35
CA THR A 79 8.32 -22.20 9.17
C THR A 79 9.08 -21.98 7.87
N GLY A 80 10.34 -21.55 7.94
CA GLY A 80 11.13 -21.13 6.78
C GLY A 80 10.56 -19.89 6.09
N ALA A 81 9.89 -19.01 6.86
CA ALA A 81 9.39 -17.75 6.34
C ALA A 81 10.56 -16.83 5.94
N ASN A 82 10.43 -16.10 4.86
CA ASN A 82 11.45 -15.18 4.35
C ASN A 82 11.14 -13.71 4.65
N MET A 83 9.97 -13.43 5.23
CA MET A 83 9.58 -12.09 5.66
C MET A 83 8.65 -12.10 6.87
N VAL A 84 8.54 -10.92 7.50
CA VAL A 84 7.56 -10.65 8.56
C VAL A 84 6.78 -9.40 8.19
N ILE A 85 5.45 -9.45 8.33
CA ILE A 85 4.57 -8.33 8.00
C ILE A 85 3.80 -7.90 9.23
N PHE A 86 3.92 -6.62 9.58
CA PHE A 86 3.21 -6.02 10.70
C PHE A 86 1.88 -5.41 10.24
N ASP A 87 0.82 -5.68 11.01
CA ASP A 87 -0.51 -5.08 10.78
C ASP A 87 -0.58 -3.59 11.16
N ASN A 88 0.34 -3.14 11.99
CA ASN A 88 0.49 -1.77 12.43
C ASN A 88 1.55 -1.05 11.59
N ASP A 89 1.45 0.28 11.49
CA ASP A 89 2.48 1.09 10.85
C ASP A 89 3.76 1.11 11.68
N LEU A 90 4.89 0.92 11.03
CA LEU A 90 6.22 0.96 11.65
C LEU A 90 6.96 2.24 11.26
N SER A 91 7.63 2.85 12.25
CA SER A 91 8.61 3.87 11.94
C SER A 91 9.82 3.26 11.20
N PRO A 92 10.53 4.04 10.38
CA PRO A 92 11.73 3.56 9.69
C PRO A 92 12.79 2.97 10.62
N SER A 93 12.93 3.52 11.83
CA SER A 93 13.85 3.02 12.85
C SER A 93 13.41 1.67 13.43
N GLN A 94 12.12 1.50 13.73
CA GLN A 94 11.56 0.24 14.23
C GLN A 94 11.67 -0.86 13.17
N GLN A 95 11.32 -0.56 11.93
CA GLN A 95 11.44 -1.54 10.83
C GLN A 95 12.88 -2.04 10.68
N ARG A 96 13.86 -1.14 10.75
CA ARG A 96 15.28 -1.52 10.69
C ARG A 96 15.68 -2.41 11.86
N VAL A 97 15.37 -2.01 13.10
CA VAL A 97 15.69 -2.81 14.30
C VAL A 97 15.06 -4.18 14.24
N LEU A 98 13.80 -4.28 13.81
CA LEU A 98 13.11 -5.54 13.63
C LEU A 98 13.76 -6.41 12.55
N THR A 99 14.17 -5.82 11.41
CA THR A 99 14.89 -6.55 10.37
C THR A 99 16.21 -7.13 10.87
N GLU A 100 16.95 -6.38 11.70
CA GLU A 100 18.18 -6.85 12.35
C GLU A 100 17.91 -7.97 13.37
N LEU A 101 16.85 -7.83 14.18
CA LEU A 101 16.50 -8.81 15.22
C LEU A 101 15.94 -10.12 14.63
N LEU A 102 15.11 -10.03 13.62
CA LEU A 102 14.42 -11.18 13.04
C LEU A 102 15.23 -11.87 11.94
N GLY A 103 16.23 -11.19 11.37
CA GLY A 103 17.10 -11.73 10.31
C GLY A 103 16.43 -11.92 8.95
N VAL A 104 15.21 -11.40 8.76
CA VAL A 104 14.44 -11.45 7.53
C VAL A 104 13.87 -10.08 7.20
N GLN A 105 13.38 -9.91 5.97
CA GLN A 105 12.74 -8.67 5.57
C GLN A 105 11.49 -8.38 6.43
N VAL A 106 11.37 -7.15 6.89
CA VAL A 106 10.20 -6.67 7.64
C VAL A 106 9.47 -5.62 6.81
N LEU A 107 8.17 -5.83 6.66
CA LEU A 107 7.24 -4.86 6.06
C LEU A 107 6.18 -4.48 7.08
N ASP A 108 5.53 -3.36 6.84
CA ASP A 108 4.28 -3.01 7.50
C ASP A 108 3.10 -3.13 6.52
N ARG A 109 1.88 -2.98 7.03
CA ARG A 109 0.66 -3.02 6.22
C ARG A 109 0.70 -2.04 5.05
N CYS A 110 1.27 -0.85 5.27
CA CYS A 110 1.43 0.17 4.24
C CYS A 110 2.30 -0.31 3.07
N GLY A 111 3.45 -0.91 3.37
CA GLY A 111 4.35 -1.48 2.37
C GLY A 111 3.70 -2.57 1.54
N LEU A 112 2.97 -3.50 2.19
CA LEU A 112 2.25 -4.58 1.50
C LEU A 112 1.16 -4.04 0.56
N ILE A 113 0.37 -3.05 1.00
CA ILE A 113 -0.66 -2.42 0.16
C ILE A 113 -0.03 -1.71 -1.05
N LEU A 114 1.10 -1.01 -0.85
CA LEU A 114 1.83 -0.36 -1.94
C LEU A 114 2.31 -1.37 -2.99
N ASP A 115 2.75 -2.56 -2.58
CA ASP A 115 3.17 -3.62 -3.50
C ASP A 115 1.99 -4.17 -4.30
N ILE A 116 0.83 -4.37 -3.67
CA ILE A 116 -0.41 -4.77 -4.36
C ILE A 116 -0.79 -3.71 -5.40
N PHE A 117 -0.72 -2.43 -5.04
CA PHE A 117 -1.05 -1.33 -5.96
C PHE A 117 -0.09 -1.23 -7.13
N ALA A 118 1.20 -1.43 -6.90
CA ALA A 118 2.19 -1.44 -7.98
C ALA A 118 1.91 -2.54 -9.02
N GLN A 119 1.41 -3.69 -8.56
CA GLN A 119 1.01 -4.78 -9.45
C GLN A 119 -0.30 -4.50 -10.20
N ARG A 120 -1.22 -3.71 -9.62
CA ARG A 120 -2.58 -3.49 -10.13
C ARG A 120 -2.73 -2.23 -10.97
N ALA A 121 -1.89 -1.21 -10.78
CA ALA A 121 -1.95 0.04 -11.52
C ALA A 121 -1.71 -0.18 -13.03
N LYS A 122 -2.75 0.04 -13.84
CA LYS A 122 -2.72 -0.11 -15.30
C LYS A 122 -2.67 1.23 -16.01
N THR A 123 -3.38 2.22 -15.50
CA THR A 123 -3.42 3.56 -16.07
C THR A 123 -2.12 4.32 -15.82
N LYS A 124 -1.80 5.27 -16.70
CA LYS A 124 -0.63 6.16 -16.51
C LYS A 124 -0.73 6.91 -15.19
N GLU A 125 -1.91 7.39 -14.84
CA GLU A 125 -2.14 8.13 -13.60
C GLU A 125 -1.99 7.24 -12.38
N GLY A 126 -2.65 6.08 -12.35
CA GLY A 126 -2.53 5.12 -11.25
C GLY A 126 -1.08 4.72 -10.99
N ARG A 127 -0.31 4.46 -12.05
CA ARG A 127 1.13 4.16 -11.93
C ARG A 127 1.92 5.31 -11.33
N LEU A 128 1.72 6.54 -11.79
CA LEU A 128 2.40 7.72 -11.26
C LEU A 128 2.06 7.97 -9.79
N GLN A 129 0.80 7.77 -9.40
CA GLN A 129 0.36 7.93 -8.02
C GLN A 129 0.97 6.89 -7.09
N VAL A 130 0.95 5.61 -7.52
CA VAL A 130 1.58 4.52 -6.76
C VAL A 130 3.08 4.74 -6.64
N GLU A 131 3.75 5.11 -7.72
CA GLU A 131 5.19 5.41 -7.74
C GLU A 131 5.52 6.58 -6.79
N LEU A 132 4.71 7.64 -6.78
CA LEU A 132 4.85 8.75 -5.83
C LEU A 132 4.73 8.28 -4.39
N ALA A 133 3.72 7.46 -4.07
CA ALA A 133 3.50 6.93 -2.73
C ALA A 133 4.64 6.00 -2.31
N GLN A 134 5.15 5.15 -3.20
CA GLN A 134 6.31 4.30 -2.95
C GLN A 134 7.57 5.12 -2.64
N TYR A 135 7.88 6.17 -3.41
CA TYR A 135 9.04 7.01 -3.11
C TYR A 135 8.89 7.73 -1.77
N ARG A 136 7.70 8.20 -1.41
CA ARG A 136 7.44 8.82 -0.11
C ARG A 136 7.57 7.83 1.05
N TYR A 137 7.15 6.61 0.86
CA TYR A 137 7.28 5.54 1.84
C TYR A 137 8.74 5.10 2.02
N LEU A 138 9.49 4.97 0.92
CA LEU A 138 10.87 4.49 0.92
C LEU A 138 11.88 5.55 1.37
N LEU A 139 11.67 6.83 1.02
CA LEU A 139 12.63 7.89 1.28
C LEU A 139 13.11 7.98 2.74
N PRO A 140 12.22 8.01 3.77
CA PRO A 140 12.65 8.03 5.17
C PRO A 140 13.32 6.71 5.61
N ARG A 141 12.98 5.59 4.98
CA ARG A 141 13.53 4.26 5.26
C ARG A 141 14.95 4.08 4.71
N LEU A 142 15.23 4.63 3.54
CA LEU A 142 16.57 4.64 2.95
C LEU A 142 17.57 5.43 3.81
N ILE A 143 17.16 6.57 4.35
CA ILE A 143 18.01 7.38 5.25
C ILE A 143 18.45 6.58 6.47
N GLY A 144 17.57 5.75 7.03
CA GLY A 144 17.89 4.88 8.15
C GLY A 144 18.87 3.74 7.82
N MET A 145 18.84 3.21 6.61
CA MET A 145 19.72 2.10 6.18
C MET A 145 21.18 2.55 5.99
N TRP A 146 21.41 3.71 5.39
CA TRP A 146 22.75 4.21 5.08
C TRP A 146 23.52 4.64 6.33
N SER A 147 22.89 5.24 7.32
CA SER A 147 23.52 5.63 8.57
C SER A 147 24.12 4.45 9.36
N HIS A 148 23.65 3.22 9.09
CA HIS A 148 24.15 2.01 9.69
C HIS A 148 25.40 1.47 8.96
N LEU A 149 25.42 1.54 7.63
CA LEU A 149 26.58 1.12 6.83
C LEU A 149 27.81 2.00 7.15
N GLU A 150 27.63 3.29 7.43
CA GLU A 150 28.69 4.18 7.87
C GLU A 150 29.28 3.79 9.22
N ARG A 151 28.44 3.33 10.18
CA ARG A 151 28.92 2.89 11.49
C ARG A 151 29.62 1.53 11.46
N GLN A 152 29.26 0.64 10.53
CA GLN A 152 29.95 -0.65 10.31
C GLN A 152 31.23 -0.50 9.48
N GLY A 153 31.31 0.48 8.59
CA GLY A 153 32.47 0.77 7.77
C GLY A 153 33.57 1.59 8.49
N GLY A 154 33.34 1.99 9.73
CA GLY A 154 34.23 2.83 10.54
C GLY A 154 35.41 2.09 11.15
N THR A 155 36.30 1.56 10.29
CA THR A 155 37.65 1.19 10.74
C THR A 155 38.61 2.31 10.37
N SER A 156 38.99 3.06 11.40
CA SER A 156 40.28 3.76 11.51
C SER A 156 40.72 4.58 10.29
N GLY A 157 40.28 5.82 10.20
CA GLY A 157 40.90 6.82 9.36
C GLY A 157 40.91 8.16 10.07
N LYS A 158 42.07 8.61 10.59
CA LYS A 158 42.32 9.95 11.07
C LYS A 158 42.14 10.92 9.87
N GLY A 159 40.91 11.37 9.61
CA GLY A 159 40.62 12.48 8.73
C GLY A 159 40.50 13.78 9.54
N PRO A 160 40.78 14.96 8.98
CA PRO A 160 40.63 16.24 9.67
C PRO A 160 39.13 16.41 10.06
N ILE A 161 38.92 17.02 11.24
CA ILE A 161 37.60 17.36 11.78
C ILE A 161 36.84 18.19 10.73
N GLY A 162 35.71 17.68 10.19
CA GLY A 162 34.87 18.38 9.21
C GLY A 162 34.87 17.83 7.79
N SER A 163 35.62 16.76 7.46
CA SER A 163 35.49 16.11 6.16
C SER A 163 34.23 15.20 6.15
N LYS A 164 33.23 15.55 5.34
CA LYS A 164 32.12 14.70 5.03
C LYS A 164 32.65 13.37 4.46
N GLY A 165 32.34 12.24 5.10
CA GLY A 165 32.73 10.93 4.60
C GLY A 165 32.11 10.63 3.22
N PRO A 166 32.71 9.75 2.40
CA PRO A 166 32.19 9.39 1.08
C PRO A 166 30.76 8.82 1.13
N GLY A 167 30.34 8.22 2.26
CA GLY A 167 28.99 7.72 2.45
C GLY A 167 27.93 8.82 2.61
N GLU A 168 28.25 9.91 3.31
CA GLU A 168 27.35 11.06 3.48
C GLU A 168 27.03 11.75 2.14
N THR A 169 28.03 11.86 1.26
CA THR A 169 27.83 12.41 -0.08
C THR A 169 26.97 11.52 -0.98
N GLN A 170 27.06 10.20 -0.83
CA GLN A 170 26.26 9.25 -1.61
C GLN A 170 24.80 9.27 -1.17
N LEU A 171 24.53 9.26 0.14
CA LEU A 171 23.18 9.39 0.70
C LEU A 171 22.51 10.71 0.24
N GLU A 172 23.22 11.82 0.31
CA GLU A 172 22.70 13.13 -0.11
C GLU A 172 22.41 13.17 -1.61
N THR A 173 23.24 12.48 -2.41
CA THR A 173 23.06 12.35 -3.85
C THR A 173 21.82 11.51 -4.16
N ASP A 174 21.65 10.36 -3.50
CA ASP A 174 20.50 9.46 -3.70
C ASP A 174 19.21 10.14 -3.25
N ARG A 175 19.21 10.82 -2.10
CA ARG A 175 18.08 11.62 -1.63
C ARG A 175 17.70 12.70 -2.65
N ARG A 176 18.68 13.40 -3.22
CA ARG A 176 18.45 14.44 -4.23
C ARG A 176 17.88 13.85 -5.52
N LEU A 177 18.33 12.66 -5.94
CA LEU A 177 17.80 11.95 -7.10
C LEU A 177 16.35 11.53 -6.88
N ILE A 178 16.02 10.99 -5.72
CA ILE A 178 14.65 10.59 -5.38
C ILE A 178 13.75 11.83 -5.31
N ASN A 179 14.16 12.91 -4.68
CA ASN A 179 13.37 14.15 -4.65
C ASN A 179 13.12 14.70 -6.06
N LYS A 180 14.13 14.69 -6.94
CA LYS A 180 13.93 15.07 -8.36
C LYS A 180 12.92 14.18 -9.08
N LYS A 181 12.92 12.87 -8.80
CA LYS A 181 11.91 11.95 -9.35
C LYS A 181 10.51 12.28 -8.81
N ILE A 182 10.38 12.54 -7.51
CA ILE A 182 9.13 12.96 -6.88
C ILE A 182 8.58 14.23 -7.55
N ASP A 183 9.42 15.23 -7.76
CA ASP A 183 9.01 16.50 -8.39
C ASP A 183 8.60 16.32 -9.84
N LYS A 184 9.30 15.45 -10.58
CA LYS A 184 8.91 15.08 -11.95
C LYS A 184 7.56 14.37 -11.97
N ILE A 185 7.34 13.38 -11.10
CA ILE A 185 6.07 12.66 -11.02
C ILE A 185 4.92 13.60 -10.67
N ARG A 186 5.13 14.56 -9.77
CA ARG A 186 4.13 15.58 -9.44
C ARG A 186 3.77 16.44 -10.67
N ALA A 187 4.76 16.87 -11.45
CA ALA A 187 4.51 17.63 -12.67
C ALA A 187 3.73 16.81 -13.71
N ASP A 188 4.10 15.53 -13.90
CA ASP A 188 3.39 14.61 -14.79
C ASP A 188 1.93 14.37 -14.33
N LEU A 189 1.68 14.27 -13.01
CA LEU A 189 0.33 14.16 -12.45
C LEU A 189 -0.52 15.42 -12.66
N GLU A 190 0.06 16.60 -12.53
CA GLU A 190 -0.63 17.87 -12.82
C GLU A 190 -1.08 17.94 -14.29
N GLU A 191 -0.25 17.47 -15.21
CA GLU A 191 -0.62 17.40 -16.62
C GLU A 191 -1.81 16.45 -16.86
N VAL A 192 -1.78 15.25 -16.23
CA VAL A 192 -2.89 14.29 -16.32
C VAL A 192 -4.20 14.88 -15.76
N ARG A 193 -4.13 15.58 -14.63
CA ARG A 193 -5.28 16.26 -14.02
C ARG A 193 -5.87 17.31 -14.95
N ARG A 194 -5.05 18.07 -15.65
CA ARG A 194 -5.48 19.09 -16.62
C ARG A 194 -6.24 18.47 -17.77
N VAL A 195 -5.77 17.35 -18.32
CA VAL A 195 -6.46 16.60 -19.38
C VAL A 195 -7.81 16.08 -18.90
N ARG A 196 -7.87 15.50 -17.67
CA ARG A 196 -9.13 15.02 -17.07
C ARG A 196 -10.13 16.14 -16.83
N ALA A 197 -9.69 17.32 -16.37
CA ALA A 197 -10.57 18.47 -16.17
C ALA A 197 -11.26 18.86 -17.48
N THR A 198 -10.53 18.87 -18.60
CA THR A 198 -11.09 19.15 -19.93
C THR A 198 -12.11 18.09 -20.36
N GLN A 199 -11.83 16.81 -20.15
CA GLN A 199 -12.76 15.72 -20.46
C GLN A 199 -14.04 15.80 -19.60
N ARG A 200 -13.92 16.17 -18.32
CA ARG A 200 -15.07 16.37 -17.42
C ARG A 200 -15.98 17.51 -17.88
N GLN A 201 -15.41 18.64 -18.28
CA GLN A 201 -16.18 19.76 -18.82
C GLN A 201 -16.99 19.36 -20.07
N GLN A 202 -16.46 18.47 -20.91
CA GLN A 202 -17.19 17.96 -22.07
C GLN A 202 -18.35 17.04 -21.66
N ARG A 203 -18.17 16.19 -20.62
CA ARG A 203 -19.24 15.32 -20.10
C ARG A 203 -20.38 16.14 -19.46
N GLN A 204 -20.04 17.16 -18.67
CA GLN A 204 -21.04 18.06 -18.07
C GLN A 204 -21.89 18.78 -19.12
N LYS A 205 -21.33 19.14 -20.28
CA LYS A 205 -22.09 19.72 -21.39
C LYS A 205 -23.10 18.75 -22.01
N ASN A 206 -22.87 17.46 -21.90
CA ASN A 206 -23.74 16.42 -22.45
C ASN A 206 -24.83 15.97 -21.48
N GLU A 207 -24.89 16.55 -20.26
CA GLU A 207 -25.89 16.26 -19.21
C GLU A 207 -26.05 14.75 -18.87
N ILE A 208 -25.00 13.95 -19.04
CA ILE A 208 -25.03 12.51 -18.72
C ILE A 208 -24.71 12.34 -17.22
N PRO A 209 -25.66 11.85 -16.40
CA PRO A 209 -25.44 11.66 -14.97
C PRO A 209 -24.34 10.61 -14.70
N VAL A 210 -23.58 10.82 -13.61
CA VAL A 210 -22.50 9.95 -13.16
C VAL A 210 -22.91 9.26 -11.87
N VAL A 211 -22.88 7.92 -11.89
CA VAL A 211 -23.13 7.07 -10.71
C VAL A 211 -21.82 6.43 -10.29
N ALA A 212 -21.37 6.67 -9.06
CA ALA A 212 -20.17 6.02 -8.52
C ALA A 212 -20.54 4.89 -7.56
N ILE A 213 -19.98 3.70 -7.80
CA ILE A 213 -20.15 2.53 -6.93
C ILE A 213 -19.06 2.59 -5.85
N VAL A 214 -19.47 2.63 -4.58
CA VAL A 214 -18.59 2.67 -3.41
C VAL A 214 -18.85 1.49 -2.49
N GLY A 215 -17.89 1.15 -1.66
CA GLY A 215 -18.03 0.08 -0.67
C GLY A 215 -16.68 -0.54 -0.31
N TYR A 216 -16.71 -1.49 0.62
CA TYR A 216 -15.52 -2.17 1.08
C TYR A 216 -14.84 -2.96 -0.05
N THR A 217 -13.52 -3.20 0.07
CA THR A 217 -12.84 -4.06 -0.90
C THR A 217 -13.46 -5.46 -0.85
N ASN A 218 -13.61 -6.07 -2.02
CA ASN A 218 -14.27 -7.39 -2.19
C ASN A 218 -15.77 -7.45 -1.81
N ALA A 219 -16.47 -6.33 -1.64
CA ALA A 219 -17.92 -6.30 -1.38
C ALA A 219 -18.80 -6.54 -2.63
N GLY A 220 -18.21 -6.87 -3.78
CA GLY A 220 -18.94 -7.17 -5.01
C GLY A 220 -19.19 -5.99 -5.96
N LYS A 221 -18.52 -4.84 -5.78
CA LYS A 221 -18.70 -3.64 -6.63
C LYS A 221 -18.49 -3.89 -8.12
N SER A 222 -17.37 -4.50 -8.50
CA SER A 222 -17.04 -4.80 -9.90
C SER A 222 -17.99 -5.89 -10.48
N THR A 223 -18.44 -6.81 -9.64
CA THR A 223 -19.46 -7.80 -10.01
C THR A 223 -20.78 -7.12 -10.34
N LEU A 224 -21.20 -6.18 -9.49
CA LEU A 224 -22.40 -5.39 -9.71
C LEU A 224 -22.33 -4.58 -11.02
N LEU A 225 -21.18 -3.89 -11.26
CA LEU A 225 -20.96 -3.15 -12.50
C LEU A 225 -21.07 -4.08 -13.73
N ASN A 226 -20.46 -5.27 -13.68
CA ASN A 226 -20.53 -6.26 -14.75
C ASN A 226 -21.98 -6.70 -15.03
N GLN A 227 -22.76 -6.95 -13.99
CA GLN A 227 -24.15 -7.35 -14.11
C GLN A 227 -25.03 -6.26 -14.72
N LEU A 228 -24.81 -5.00 -14.31
CA LEU A 228 -25.58 -3.87 -14.81
C LEU A 228 -25.25 -3.50 -16.26
N THR A 229 -23.99 -3.61 -16.65
CA THR A 229 -23.50 -3.07 -17.94
C THR A 229 -23.17 -4.14 -18.98
N GLY A 230 -23.21 -5.42 -18.61
CA GLY A 230 -22.74 -6.52 -19.47
C GLY A 230 -21.23 -6.50 -19.71
N ALA A 231 -20.46 -5.71 -18.96
CA ALA A 231 -19.02 -5.65 -19.09
C ALA A 231 -18.36 -6.93 -18.54
N ALA A 232 -17.15 -7.24 -19.04
CA ALA A 232 -16.33 -8.35 -18.59
C ALA A 232 -15.09 -7.82 -17.84
N ILE A 233 -15.30 -6.98 -16.81
CA ILE A 233 -14.21 -6.49 -15.98
C ILE A 233 -13.77 -7.62 -15.04
N PRO A 234 -12.46 -7.87 -14.84
CA PRO A 234 -12.00 -8.85 -13.87
C PRO A 234 -12.61 -8.57 -12.50
N ALA A 235 -13.33 -9.54 -11.96
CA ALA A 235 -13.95 -9.48 -10.63
C ALA A 235 -13.58 -10.77 -9.90
N ASN A 236 -12.38 -10.83 -9.36
CA ASN A 236 -11.88 -11.97 -8.62
C ASN A 236 -12.14 -11.77 -7.12
N ASN A 237 -12.18 -12.87 -6.38
CA ASN A 237 -12.30 -12.83 -4.92
C ASN A 237 -10.93 -12.45 -4.29
N ARG A 238 -10.48 -11.19 -4.52
CA ARG A 238 -9.22 -10.65 -4.03
C ARG A 238 -9.40 -9.21 -3.59
N LEU A 239 -8.69 -8.83 -2.53
CA LEU A 239 -8.67 -7.45 -2.07
C LEU A 239 -7.97 -6.56 -3.11
N PHE A 240 -8.50 -5.36 -3.37
CA PHE A 240 -7.95 -4.39 -4.33
C PHE A 240 -7.80 -4.94 -5.77
N ASP A 241 -8.74 -5.75 -6.23
CA ASP A 241 -8.73 -6.22 -7.62
C ASP A 241 -8.91 -5.05 -8.62
N THR A 242 -9.68 -4.03 -8.23
CA THR A 242 -9.83 -2.76 -8.95
C THR A 242 -9.05 -1.66 -8.24
N LEU A 243 -8.01 -1.12 -8.88
CA LEU A 243 -7.28 0.07 -8.43
C LEU A 243 -7.61 1.29 -9.28
N ASP A 244 -7.67 1.12 -10.58
CA ASP A 244 -8.05 2.18 -11.52
C ASP A 244 -9.57 2.24 -11.67
N THR A 245 -10.15 3.42 -11.65
CA THR A 245 -11.58 3.61 -11.92
C THR A 245 -11.95 3.11 -13.31
N THR A 246 -13.00 2.33 -13.39
CA THR A 246 -13.55 1.86 -14.67
C THR A 246 -14.97 2.38 -14.83
N SER A 247 -15.17 3.24 -15.83
CA SER A 247 -16.47 3.81 -16.12
C SER A 247 -17.11 3.11 -17.32
N ARG A 248 -18.42 2.87 -17.28
CA ARG A 248 -19.22 2.28 -18.34
C ARG A 248 -20.52 3.03 -18.50
N LEU A 249 -20.96 3.14 -19.76
CA LEU A 249 -22.28 3.68 -20.06
C LEU A 249 -23.33 2.60 -19.78
N LEU A 250 -24.39 2.97 -19.11
CA LEU A 250 -25.56 2.15 -18.84
C LEU A 250 -26.80 2.89 -19.34
N THR A 251 -27.54 2.28 -20.27
CA THR A 251 -28.85 2.76 -20.69
C THR A 251 -29.89 2.26 -19.70
N VAL A 252 -30.48 3.17 -18.94
CA VAL A 252 -31.49 2.87 -17.91
C VAL A 252 -32.89 2.85 -18.53
N SER A 253 -33.13 3.69 -19.52
CA SER A 253 -34.38 3.74 -20.27
C SER A 253 -34.11 4.28 -21.69
N ASP A 254 -35.13 4.25 -22.56
CA ASP A 254 -35.02 4.74 -23.91
C ASP A 254 -34.60 6.23 -24.02
N THR A 255 -34.68 6.96 -22.90
CA THR A 255 -34.40 8.40 -22.84
C THR A 255 -33.28 8.77 -21.86
N MET A 256 -32.69 7.77 -21.16
CA MET A 256 -31.75 8.06 -20.07
C MET A 256 -30.55 7.12 -20.11
N ASP A 257 -29.41 7.68 -20.40
CA ASP A 257 -28.11 7.07 -20.23
C ASP A 257 -27.41 7.61 -18.98
N VAL A 258 -26.69 6.74 -18.28
CA VAL A 258 -25.87 7.12 -17.12
C VAL A 258 -24.47 6.52 -17.24
N VAL A 259 -23.46 7.21 -16.73
CA VAL A 259 -22.12 6.66 -16.60
C VAL A 259 -21.99 6.04 -15.23
N VAL A 260 -21.76 4.72 -15.17
CA VAL A 260 -21.52 4.00 -13.91
C VAL A 260 -20.01 3.76 -13.78
N SER A 261 -19.45 4.18 -12.65
CA SER A 261 -18.02 4.08 -12.37
C SER A 261 -17.76 3.16 -11.17
N ASP A 262 -16.96 2.09 -11.38
CA ASP A 262 -16.42 1.28 -10.29
C ASP A 262 -15.23 2.01 -9.67
N THR A 263 -15.16 2.00 -8.33
CA THR A 263 -14.11 2.69 -7.58
C THR A 263 -13.29 1.71 -6.75
N VAL A 264 -12.13 2.17 -6.28
CA VAL A 264 -11.31 1.40 -5.34
C VAL A 264 -12.08 1.12 -4.06
N GLY A 265 -12.03 -0.12 -3.60
CA GLY A 265 -12.69 -0.51 -2.35
C GLY A 265 -12.01 0.07 -1.12
N PHE A 266 -12.80 0.42 -0.11
CA PHE A 266 -12.30 0.79 1.20
C PHE A 266 -11.69 -0.42 1.92
N ILE A 267 -10.74 -0.15 2.81
CA ILE A 267 -10.11 -1.15 3.68
C ILE A 267 -9.87 -0.52 5.06
N ARG A 268 -9.80 -1.36 6.08
CA ARG A 268 -9.42 -0.91 7.42
C ARG A 268 -7.97 -0.44 7.44
N LYS A 269 -7.64 0.47 8.33
CA LYS A 269 -6.27 0.98 8.55
C LYS A 269 -5.62 1.46 7.23
N LEU A 270 -6.38 2.20 6.41
CA LEU A 270 -5.81 2.78 5.20
C LEU A 270 -4.78 3.87 5.59
N PRO A 271 -3.48 3.66 5.30
CA PRO A 271 -2.47 4.63 5.69
C PRO A 271 -2.68 5.98 5.01
N HIS A 272 -2.50 7.07 5.75
CA HIS A 272 -2.66 8.44 5.22
C HIS A 272 -1.81 8.71 3.97
N GLN A 273 -0.64 8.09 3.88
CA GLN A 273 0.24 8.20 2.71
C GLN A 273 -0.39 7.62 1.44
N LEU A 274 -1.28 6.63 1.60
CA LEU A 274 -2.01 6.02 0.48
C LEU A 274 -3.25 6.82 0.09
N VAL A 275 -3.82 7.63 0.97
CA VAL A 275 -4.96 8.50 0.65
C VAL A 275 -4.63 9.41 -0.54
N GLU A 276 -3.39 9.90 -0.63
CA GLU A 276 -2.96 10.69 -1.79
C GLU A 276 -2.87 9.85 -3.08
N ALA A 277 -2.48 8.58 -2.98
CA ALA A 277 -2.49 7.66 -4.13
C ALA A 277 -3.93 7.34 -4.61
N PHE A 278 -4.90 7.40 -3.69
CA PHE A 278 -6.32 7.24 -4.01
C PHE A 278 -7.01 8.53 -4.46
N LYS A 279 -6.36 9.68 -4.32
CA LYS A 279 -7.02 10.97 -4.52
C LYS A 279 -7.71 11.09 -5.89
N ALA A 280 -7.10 10.55 -6.95
CA ALA A 280 -7.72 10.57 -8.28
C ALA A 280 -8.95 9.66 -8.39
N THR A 281 -8.96 8.53 -7.68
CA THR A 281 -10.13 7.65 -7.65
C THR A 281 -11.22 8.22 -6.75
N LEU A 282 -10.85 8.93 -5.68
CA LEU A 282 -11.79 9.66 -4.83
C LEU A 282 -12.32 10.94 -5.51
N GLU A 283 -11.56 11.56 -6.40
CA GLU A 283 -12.03 12.69 -7.21
C GLU A 283 -13.24 12.32 -8.09
N GLU A 284 -13.35 11.07 -8.55
CA GLU A 284 -14.54 10.61 -9.28
C GLU A 284 -15.80 10.60 -8.39
N LEU A 285 -15.64 10.39 -7.07
CA LEU A 285 -16.76 10.47 -6.12
C LEU A 285 -17.24 11.90 -5.90
N GLU A 286 -16.33 12.87 -5.90
CA GLU A 286 -16.63 14.29 -5.73
C GLU A 286 -17.51 14.83 -6.87
N TYR A 287 -17.39 14.24 -8.05
CA TYR A 287 -18.15 14.65 -9.25
C TYR A 287 -19.30 13.70 -9.59
N ALA A 288 -19.60 12.72 -8.75
CA ALA A 288 -20.72 11.82 -8.95
C ALA A 288 -22.03 12.48 -8.54
N ASP A 289 -23.07 12.34 -9.36
CA ASP A 289 -24.43 12.80 -9.06
C ASP A 289 -25.12 11.86 -8.10
N LEU A 290 -24.75 10.57 -8.10
CA LEU A 290 -25.28 9.53 -7.22
C LEU A 290 -24.19 8.60 -6.72
N LEU A 291 -24.21 8.28 -5.43
CA LEU A 291 -23.37 7.26 -4.82
C LEU A 291 -24.17 5.98 -4.56
N LEU A 292 -23.71 4.86 -5.13
CA LEU A 292 -24.27 3.54 -4.88
C LEU A 292 -23.37 2.78 -3.90
N HIS A 293 -23.80 2.66 -2.65
CA HIS A 293 -23.03 1.99 -1.62
C HIS A 293 -23.34 0.49 -1.57
N VAL A 294 -22.34 -0.34 -1.89
CA VAL A 294 -22.43 -1.81 -1.84
C VAL A 294 -21.92 -2.27 -0.47
N ILE A 295 -22.77 -2.98 0.25
CA ILE A 295 -22.47 -3.51 1.58
C ILE A 295 -22.64 -5.05 1.53
N ASP A 296 -21.59 -5.74 1.91
CA ASP A 296 -21.63 -7.18 2.16
C ASP A 296 -22.24 -7.42 3.56
N VAL A 297 -23.30 -8.21 3.62
CA VAL A 297 -24.03 -8.53 4.87
C VAL A 297 -23.81 -9.97 5.32
N SER A 298 -22.95 -10.75 4.62
CA SER A 298 -22.65 -12.14 4.93
C SER A 298 -21.65 -12.30 6.09
#